data_a118cdfd32e7f9127e623ebc2dfd7f45
#
_entry.id   a118cdfd32e7f9127e623ebc2dfd7f45
#
_cell.length_a   1.000
_cell.length_b   1.000
_cell.length_c   1.000
_cell.angle_alpha   90.00
_cell.angle_beta   90.00
_cell.angle_gamma   90.00
#
_symmetry.space_group_name_H-M   'P 1'
#
loop_
_entity.id
_entity.type
_entity.pdbx_description
1 polymer ?
#
loop_
_entity_poly.entity_id
_entity_poly.type
_entity_poly.pdbx_seq_one_letter_code
_entity_poly.pdbx_strand_id
1 'polypeptide(L)'
;MKKKLSNIAGVTLIEILIGILISVVMMGAMFTSYTVVNNTYSQVTDRAKISTAGRDVVGMIMRDIRNAGFMYFNDNIKTSNEHIPILITKYVNFSECDKIDIVYGDVNYKQGRTPAYIYERYKITYKCKKSTIPDKTQPQLGGGGYPPIDAFAVYKKKDKWNNTSGRWDNPTTDNNDKTYDDQLVVDYVDDMIFNPVDEKGMLINPPPSATVSYTHLTLPTTPYV
;
A
#
# COMPACT_ATOMS: atom_id res chain seq x y z
N MET A 1 -7.88 -67.29 -52.94
CA MET A 1 -8.13 -65.87 -52.60
C MET A 1 -6.82 -65.10 -52.68
N LYS A 2 -6.59 -64.32 -53.73
CA LYS A 2 -5.40 -63.44 -53.85
C LYS A 2 -5.72 -62.10 -53.18
N LYS A 3 -5.08 -61.78 -52.04
CA LYS A 3 -5.13 -60.51 -51.40
C LYS A 3 -4.46 -59.47 -52.31
N LYS A 4 -5.24 -58.47 -52.75
CA LYS A 4 -4.79 -57.34 -53.54
C LYS A 4 -3.96 -56.48 -52.59
N LEU A 5 -2.64 -56.48 -52.75
CA LEU A 5 -1.78 -55.49 -52.04
C LEU A 5 -2.12 -54.10 -52.61
N SER A 6 -2.73 -53.27 -51.81
CA SER A 6 -2.95 -51.88 -52.15
C SER A 6 -1.59 -51.18 -52.31
N ASN A 7 -1.43 -50.41 -53.38
CA ASN A 7 -0.25 -49.60 -53.63
C ASN A 7 -0.04 -48.64 -52.41
N ILE A 8 0.98 -48.92 -51.64
CA ILE A 8 1.45 -47.97 -50.62
C ILE A 8 2.27 -46.93 -51.39
N ALA A 9 1.65 -45.81 -51.72
CA ALA A 9 2.39 -44.66 -52.24
C ALA A 9 3.38 -44.18 -51.18
N GLY A 10 4.67 -44.33 -51.46
CA GLY A 10 5.73 -43.83 -50.60
C GLY A 10 5.71 -42.28 -50.56
N VAL A 11 5.98 -41.70 -49.38
CA VAL A 11 6.11 -40.25 -49.21
C VAL A 11 7.32 -39.75 -49.99
N THR A 12 7.15 -38.73 -50.77
CA THR A 12 8.22 -38.16 -51.57
C THR A 12 9.14 -37.29 -50.69
N LEU A 13 10.42 -37.21 -51.06
CA LEU A 13 11.40 -36.38 -50.31
C LEU A 13 10.96 -34.90 -50.28
N ILE A 14 10.32 -34.41 -51.33
CA ILE A 14 9.81 -33.02 -51.40
C ILE A 14 8.66 -32.76 -50.41
N GLU A 15 7.76 -33.76 -50.19
CA GLU A 15 6.69 -33.65 -49.19
C GLU A 15 7.23 -33.52 -47.78
N ILE A 16 8.26 -34.28 -47.42
CA ILE A 16 8.91 -34.16 -46.11
C ILE A 16 9.56 -32.79 -45.96
N LEU A 17 10.22 -32.29 -46.99
CA LEU A 17 10.89 -30.99 -46.95
C LEU A 17 9.91 -29.83 -46.76
N ILE A 18 8.77 -29.85 -47.47
CA ILE A 18 7.69 -28.89 -47.34
C ILE A 18 7.07 -29.00 -45.94
N GLY A 19 6.83 -30.20 -45.43
CA GLY A 19 6.30 -30.44 -44.10
C GLY A 19 7.17 -29.87 -43.00
N ILE A 20 8.50 -30.04 -43.09
CA ILE A 20 9.45 -29.45 -42.13
C ILE A 20 9.42 -27.92 -42.21
N LEU A 21 9.41 -27.34 -43.40
CA LEU A 21 9.39 -25.89 -43.58
C LEU A 21 8.14 -25.26 -42.97
N ILE A 22 6.97 -25.84 -43.22
CA ILE A 22 5.70 -25.40 -42.64
C ILE A 22 5.76 -25.52 -41.10
N SER A 23 6.27 -26.64 -40.58
CA SER A 23 6.37 -26.87 -39.13
C SER A 23 7.26 -25.85 -38.45
N VAL A 24 8.39 -25.46 -39.04
CA VAL A 24 9.29 -24.44 -38.50
C VAL A 24 8.61 -23.07 -38.46
N VAL A 25 7.89 -22.69 -39.54
CA VAL A 25 7.14 -21.42 -39.57
C VAL A 25 6.04 -21.41 -38.52
N MET A 26 5.27 -22.49 -38.39
CA MET A 26 4.23 -22.59 -37.34
C MET A 26 4.80 -22.52 -35.94
N MET A 27 5.93 -23.20 -35.69
CA MET A 27 6.59 -23.16 -34.38
C MET A 27 7.07 -21.74 -34.02
N GLY A 28 7.63 -21.01 -34.98
CA GLY A 28 8.01 -19.60 -34.84
C GLY A 28 6.82 -18.71 -34.52
N ALA A 29 5.70 -18.89 -35.23
CA ALA A 29 4.47 -18.12 -34.96
C ALA A 29 3.88 -18.42 -33.57
N MET A 30 3.87 -19.70 -33.16
CA MET A 30 3.42 -20.09 -31.80
C MET A 30 4.30 -19.49 -30.72
N PHE A 31 5.61 -19.53 -30.88
CA PHE A 31 6.54 -18.96 -29.90
C PHE A 31 6.33 -17.44 -29.74
N THR A 32 6.18 -16.74 -30.87
CA THR A 32 5.91 -15.29 -30.84
C THR A 32 4.58 -14.99 -30.13
N SER A 33 3.52 -15.72 -30.45
CA SER A 33 2.23 -15.57 -29.79
C SER A 33 2.31 -15.84 -28.29
N TYR A 34 3.03 -16.89 -27.89
CA TYR A 34 3.23 -17.23 -26.48
C TYR A 34 3.94 -16.11 -25.72
N THR A 35 5.02 -15.55 -26.28
CA THR A 35 5.75 -14.45 -25.61
C THR A 35 4.90 -13.20 -25.45
N VAL A 36 4.11 -12.82 -26.48
CA VAL A 36 3.20 -11.67 -26.42
C VAL A 36 2.12 -11.88 -25.35
N VAL A 37 1.48 -13.06 -25.35
CA VAL A 37 0.44 -13.37 -24.36
C VAL A 37 1.00 -13.36 -22.94
N ASN A 38 2.17 -13.97 -22.72
CA ASN A 38 2.79 -14.02 -21.41
C ASN A 38 3.16 -12.61 -20.88
N ASN A 39 3.73 -11.76 -21.73
CA ASN A 39 4.04 -10.37 -21.38
C ASN A 39 2.77 -9.57 -21.08
N THR A 40 1.73 -9.74 -21.88
CA THR A 40 0.44 -9.04 -21.65
C THR A 40 -0.20 -9.51 -20.35
N TYR A 41 -0.19 -10.81 -20.09
CA TYR A 41 -0.73 -11.39 -18.84
C TYR A 41 0.00 -10.84 -17.61
N SER A 42 1.34 -10.80 -17.65
CA SER A 42 2.14 -10.20 -16.58
C SER A 42 1.74 -8.75 -16.31
N GLN A 43 1.68 -7.92 -17.36
CA GLN A 43 1.31 -6.50 -17.23
C GLN A 43 -0.11 -6.30 -16.66
N VAL A 44 -1.08 -7.08 -17.13
CA VAL A 44 -2.46 -7.00 -16.63
C VAL A 44 -2.54 -7.42 -15.16
N THR A 45 -1.84 -8.51 -14.81
CA THR A 45 -1.79 -8.99 -13.43
C THR A 45 -1.16 -7.97 -12.49
N ASP A 46 -0.06 -7.35 -12.90
CA ASP A 46 0.63 -6.35 -12.09
C ASP A 46 -0.23 -5.09 -11.90
N ARG A 47 -0.90 -4.62 -12.96
CA ARG A 47 -1.87 -3.51 -12.84
C ARG A 47 -3.04 -3.85 -11.90
N ALA A 48 -3.57 -5.06 -11.96
CA ALA A 48 -4.64 -5.50 -11.07
C ALA A 48 -4.18 -5.53 -9.61
N LYS A 49 -2.98 -6.04 -9.33
CA LYS A 49 -2.38 -6.05 -7.99
C LYS A 49 -2.20 -4.64 -7.43
N ILE A 50 -1.64 -3.72 -8.23
CA ILE A 50 -1.45 -2.32 -7.84
C ILE A 50 -2.79 -1.65 -7.53
N SER A 51 -3.80 -1.84 -8.38
CA SER A 51 -5.14 -1.27 -8.16
C SER A 51 -5.79 -1.78 -6.88
N THR A 52 -5.67 -3.09 -6.61
CA THR A 52 -6.22 -3.69 -5.39
C THR A 52 -5.49 -3.18 -4.15
N ALA A 53 -4.15 -3.21 -4.16
CA ALA A 53 -3.35 -2.71 -3.06
C ALA A 53 -3.64 -1.22 -2.77
N GLY A 54 -3.79 -0.39 -3.79
CA GLY A 54 -4.15 1.02 -3.63
C GLY A 54 -5.51 1.21 -2.97
N ARG A 55 -6.54 0.45 -3.37
CA ARG A 55 -7.87 0.49 -2.74
C ARG A 55 -7.84 0.04 -1.28
N ASP A 56 -7.07 -0.99 -0.98
CA ASP A 56 -6.95 -1.52 0.38
C ASP A 56 -6.30 -0.49 1.31
N VAL A 57 -5.24 0.19 0.85
CA VAL A 57 -4.58 1.26 1.61
C VAL A 57 -5.52 2.43 1.86
N VAL A 58 -6.19 2.92 0.82
CA VAL A 58 -7.17 4.01 0.96
C VAL A 58 -8.30 3.60 1.90
N GLY A 59 -8.83 2.39 1.76
CA GLY A 59 -9.87 1.86 2.65
C GLY A 59 -9.42 1.77 4.11
N MET A 60 -8.16 1.38 4.34
CA MET A 60 -7.57 1.33 5.67
C MET A 60 -7.43 2.73 6.28
N ILE A 61 -6.86 3.68 5.55
CA ILE A 61 -6.71 5.07 5.99
C ILE A 61 -8.07 5.69 6.27
N MET A 62 -9.05 5.51 5.39
CA MET A 62 -10.41 6.04 5.56
C MET A 62 -11.10 5.48 6.80
N ARG A 63 -10.93 4.19 7.09
CA ARG A 63 -11.46 3.58 8.32
C ARG A 63 -10.83 4.21 9.56
N ASP A 64 -9.52 4.41 9.55
CA ASP A 64 -8.82 4.98 10.69
C ASP A 64 -9.16 6.47 10.86
N ILE A 65 -9.32 7.23 9.78
CA ILE A 65 -9.78 8.63 9.81
C ILE A 65 -11.19 8.74 10.44
N ARG A 66 -12.10 7.80 10.14
CA ARG A 66 -13.44 7.80 10.73
C ARG A 66 -13.43 7.61 12.26
N ASN A 67 -12.39 7.00 12.79
CA ASN A 67 -12.20 6.83 14.23
C ASN A 67 -11.52 8.06 14.88
N ALA A 68 -11.05 9.03 14.11
CA ALA A 68 -10.37 10.19 14.62
C ALA A 68 -11.22 10.96 15.65
N GLY A 69 -10.65 11.28 16.79
CA GLY A 69 -11.34 11.99 17.86
C GLY A 69 -12.38 11.16 18.61
N PHE A 70 -12.55 9.88 18.28
CA PHE A 70 -13.49 9.01 18.97
C PHE A 70 -13.10 8.82 20.45
N MET A 71 -14.10 8.83 21.34
CA MET A 71 -13.94 8.60 22.78
C MET A 71 -12.94 9.53 23.51
N TYR A 72 -13.01 10.82 23.27
CA TYR A 72 -12.27 11.82 24.04
C TYR A 72 -13.00 12.15 25.37
N PHE A 73 -13.06 11.19 26.28
CA PHE A 73 -13.84 11.36 27.53
C PHE A 73 -13.13 12.12 28.65
N ASN A 74 -11.86 12.44 28.50
CA ASN A 74 -11.11 13.10 29.55
C ASN A 74 -10.82 14.57 29.19
N ASP A 75 -11.46 15.51 29.91
CA ASP A 75 -11.36 16.93 29.65
C ASP A 75 -9.94 17.49 29.82
N ASN A 76 -9.11 16.89 30.67
CA ASN A 76 -7.74 17.33 30.90
C ASN A 76 -6.80 17.15 29.71
N ILE A 77 -7.26 16.48 28.67
CA ILE A 77 -6.44 16.15 27.48
C ILE A 77 -6.80 17.04 26.29
N LYS A 78 -7.88 17.81 26.36
CA LYS A 78 -8.42 18.61 25.24
C LYS A 78 -7.53 19.77 24.79
N THR A 79 -6.60 20.21 25.61
CA THR A 79 -5.82 21.43 25.36
C THR A 79 -4.42 21.22 24.81
N SER A 80 -3.97 19.98 24.71
CA SER A 80 -2.63 19.67 24.20
C SER A 80 -2.64 19.47 22.68
N ASN A 81 -1.73 20.14 21.98
CA ASN A 81 -1.50 19.97 20.55
C ASN A 81 -1.17 18.53 20.14
N GLU A 82 -0.80 17.68 21.11
CA GLU A 82 -0.46 16.28 20.89
C GLU A 82 -1.68 15.36 20.73
N HIS A 83 -2.88 15.86 21.00
CA HIS A 83 -4.12 15.09 20.93
C HIS A 83 -5.08 15.55 19.83
N ILE A 84 -4.56 16.27 18.86
CA ILE A 84 -5.32 16.69 17.69
C ILE A 84 -5.82 15.44 16.96
N PRO A 85 -7.13 15.32 16.66
CA PRO A 85 -7.70 14.14 16.04
C PRO A 85 -7.03 13.75 14.74
N ILE A 86 -6.73 14.74 13.90
CA ILE A 86 -6.04 14.53 12.62
C ILE A 86 -5.00 15.61 12.44
N LEU A 87 -3.78 15.17 12.20
CA LEU A 87 -2.64 16.04 11.95
C LEU A 87 -2.00 15.63 10.62
N ILE A 88 -2.02 16.54 9.65
CA ILE A 88 -1.36 16.33 8.36
C ILE A 88 -0.07 17.15 8.34
N THR A 89 1.04 16.49 8.11
CA THR A 89 2.34 17.15 7.90
C THR A 89 2.67 17.08 6.41
N LYS A 90 2.76 18.25 5.79
CA LYS A 90 3.16 18.40 4.39
C LYS A 90 4.68 18.43 4.28
N TYR A 91 5.21 17.67 3.37
CA TYR A 91 6.63 17.74 3.02
C TYR A 91 6.81 18.49 1.70
N VAL A 92 7.76 19.42 1.67
CA VAL A 92 8.05 20.26 0.49
C VAL A 92 9.04 19.60 -0.45
N ASN A 93 9.80 18.65 0.05
CA ASN A 93 10.85 17.97 -0.72
C ASN A 93 10.30 16.68 -1.33
N PHE A 94 10.57 16.48 -2.62
CA PHE A 94 10.24 15.25 -3.38
C PHE A 94 10.86 13.95 -2.81
N SER A 95 11.58 14.02 -1.70
CA SER A 95 12.18 12.86 -1.04
C SER A 95 11.30 12.23 0.04
N GLU A 96 10.19 12.86 0.38
CA GLU A 96 9.27 12.39 1.42
C GLU A 96 7.83 12.71 1.00
N CYS A 97 6.91 11.77 1.20
CA CYS A 97 5.47 12.02 0.99
C CYS A 97 4.81 12.56 2.27
N ASP A 98 3.59 13.08 2.13
CA ASP A 98 2.84 13.61 3.26
C ASP A 98 2.66 12.57 4.37
N LYS A 99 2.68 13.04 5.62
CA LYS A 99 2.42 12.21 6.81
C LYS A 99 1.07 12.58 7.40
N ILE A 100 0.30 11.59 7.83
CA ILE A 100 -0.93 11.78 8.59
C ILE A 100 -0.84 11.07 9.94
N ASP A 101 -1.12 11.81 11.01
CA ASP A 101 -1.29 11.29 12.36
C ASP A 101 -2.78 11.35 12.73
N ILE A 102 -3.33 10.23 13.20
CA ILE A 102 -4.73 10.05 13.55
C ILE A 102 -4.80 9.63 15.01
N VAL A 103 -5.45 10.44 15.84
CA VAL A 103 -5.57 10.19 17.29
C VAL A 103 -7.00 9.84 17.64
N TYR A 104 -7.17 8.76 18.41
CA TYR A 104 -8.46 8.30 18.90
C TYR A 104 -8.34 7.63 20.27
N GLY A 105 -9.47 7.52 20.98
CA GLY A 105 -9.58 6.77 22.23
C GLY A 105 -10.13 5.36 21.99
N ASP A 106 -9.77 4.44 22.85
CA ASP A 106 -10.32 3.07 22.89
C ASP A 106 -10.58 2.69 24.34
N VAL A 107 -11.47 1.73 24.53
CA VAL A 107 -11.81 1.18 25.84
C VAL A 107 -11.29 -0.26 25.91
N ASN A 108 -10.35 -0.49 26.82
CA ASN A 108 -9.84 -1.82 27.06
C ASN A 108 -10.41 -2.40 28.36
N TYR A 109 -10.89 -3.63 28.29
CA TYR A 109 -11.27 -4.38 29.48
C TYR A 109 -10.02 -5.07 30.05
N LYS A 110 -9.72 -4.79 31.32
CA LYS A 110 -8.64 -5.46 32.07
C LYS A 110 -9.24 -6.22 33.26
N GLN A 111 -9.23 -7.53 33.16
CA GLN A 111 -9.70 -8.41 34.24
C GLN A 111 -8.86 -8.20 35.51
N GLY A 112 -9.53 -8.13 36.67
CA GLY A 112 -8.86 -7.96 37.97
C GLY A 112 -8.51 -6.52 38.36
N ARG A 113 -8.94 -5.51 37.60
CA ARG A 113 -8.81 -4.10 37.96
C ARG A 113 -10.18 -3.47 38.29
N THR A 114 -10.14 -2.45 39.15
CA THR A 114 -11.31 -1.60 39.45
C THR A 114 -10.94 -0.15 39.17
N PRO A 115 -11.54 0.53 38.17
CA PRO A 115 -12.58 0.01 37.27
C PRO A 115 -12.02 -0.99 36.23
N ALA A 116 -12.85 -1.94 35.83
CA ALA A 116 -12.49 -2.97 34.84
C ALA A 116 -12.26 -2.41 33.42
N TYR A 117 -12.78 -1.23 33.14
CA TYR A 117 -12.64 -0.54 31.86
C TYR A 117 -11.62 0.58 31.99
N ILE A 118 -10.62 0.58 31.11
CA ILE A 118 -9.58 1.60 31.05
C ILE A 118 -9.68 2.28 29.70
N TYR A 119 -9.74 3.61 29.74
CA TYR A 119 -9.67 4.43 28.54
C TYR A 119 -8.22 4.61 28.15
N GLU A 120 -7.88 4.20 26.96
CA GLU A 120 -6.53 4.30 26.41
C GLU A 120 -6.59 5.14 25.13
N ARG A 121 -5.53 5.88 24.86
CA ARG A 121 -5.44 6.72 23.67
C ARG A 121 -4.35 6.19 22.75
N TYR A 122 -4.67 6.17 21.48
CA TYR A 122 -3.80 5.67 20.44
C TYR A 122 -3.60 6.71 19.35
N LYS A 123 -2.40 6.71 18.78
CA LYS A 123 -2.05 7.49 17.62
C LYS A 123 -1.64 6.53 16.50
N ILE A 124 -2.33 6.62 15.37
CA ILE A 124 -1.95 5.92 14.13
C ILE A 124 -1.24 6.92 13.24
N THR A 125 -0.05 6.56 12.79
CA THR A 125 0.76 7.35 11.87
C THR A 125 0.91 6.60 10.55
N TYR A 126 0.55 7.25 9.45
CA TYR A 126 0.91 6.82 8.11
C TYR A 126 2.01 7.73 7.59
N LYS A 127 3.11 7.14 7.13
CA LYS A 127 4.27 7.84 6.60
C LYS A 127 4.92 7.03 5.50
N CYS A 128 5.67 7.69 4.63
CA CYS A 128 6.47 7.01 3.63
C CYS A 128 7.94 6.89 4.06
N LYS A 129 8.57 5.89 3.49
CA LYS A 129 10.02 5.74 3.41
C LYS A 129 10.38 5.36 1.99
N LYS A 130 11.64 5.46 1.62
CA LYS A 130 12.10 4.95 0.32
C LYS A 130 11.73 3.47 0.18
N SER A 131 11.36 3.08 -1.04
CA SER A 131 11.05 1.70 -1.38
C SER A 131 12.18 0.75 -1.00
N THR A 132 11.84 -0.48 -0.64
CA THR A 132 12.81 -1.56 -0.37
C THR A 132 13.02 -2.46 -1.58
N ILE A 133 12.26 -2.24 -2.66
CA ILE A 133 12.35 -3.05 -3.89
C ILE A 133 13.65 -2.73 -4.62
N PRO A 134 14.49 -3.73 -4.92
CA PRO A 134 15.74 -3.51 -5.63
C PRO A 134 15.50 -3.20 -7.11
N ASP A 135 16.12 -2.13 -7.61
CA ASP A 135 16.13 -1.79 -9.03
C ASP A 135 17.17 -2.60 -9.79
N LYS A 136 16.73 -3.69 -10.39
CA LYS A 136 17.60 -4.57 -11.19
C LYS A 136 18.02 -3.98 -12.54
N THR A 137 17.50 -2.82 -12.91
CA THR A 137 17.91 -2.10 -14.12
C THR A 137 19.17 -1.27 -13.89
N GLN A 138 19.48 -0.99 -12.62
CA GLN A 138 20.66 -0.26 -12.19
C GLN A 138 21.87 -1.21 -11.96
N PRO A 139 23.09 -0.71 -12.07
CA PRO A 139 24.27 -1.48 -11.74
C PRO A 139 24.29 -1.85 -10.26
N GLN A 140 24.83 -3.02 -9.94
CA GLN A 140 24.99 -3.47 -8.56
C GLN A 140 25.89 -2.51 -7.77
N LEU A 141 25.50 -2.23 -6.53
CA LEU A 141 26.33 -1.52 -5.58
C LEU A 141 27.56 -2.36 -5.19
N GLY A 142 28.65 -1.73 -4.77
CA GLY A 142 29.89 -2.39 -4.44
C GLY A 142 29.85 -3.50 -3.35
N GLY A 143 28.66 -3.74 -2.76
CA GLY A 143 28.36 -4.85 -1.82
C GLY A 143 27.47 -5.95 -2.40
N GLY A 144 27.23 -5.99 -3.71
CA GLY A 144 26.46 -7.04 -4.38
C GLY A 144 24.93 -6.85 -4.39
N GLY A 145 24.40 -5.77 -3.79
CA GLY A 145 22.98 -5.41 -3.84
C GLY A 145 22.65 -4.42 -4.96
N TYR A 146 21.39 -4.32 -5.35
CA TYR A 146 20.89 -3.28 -6.24
C TYR A 146 20.39 -2.09 -5.42
N PRO A 147 20.51 -0.84 -5.94
CA PRO A 147 19.87 0.31 -5.31
C PRO A 147 18.35 0.12 -5.30
N PRO A 148 17.61 0.71 -4.35
CA PRO A 148 16.15 0.68 -4.38
C PRO A 148 15.63 1.47 -5.57
N ILE A 149 14.47 1.07 -6.08
CA ILE A 149 13.73 1.84 -7.10
C ILE A 149 13.41 3.24 -6.56
N ASP A 150 13.24 4.21 -7.47
CA ASP A 150 12.82 5.57 -7.12
C ASP A 150 11.30 5.62 -6.90
N ALA A 151 10.89 5.09 -5.77
CA ALA A 151 9.50 5.01 -5.31
C ALA A 151 9.45 5.01 -3.78
N PHE A 152 8.25 5.10 -3.22
CA PHE A 152 8.02 5.07 -1.79
C PHE A 152 7.34 3.78 -1.34
N ALA A 153 7.56 3.47 -0.07
CA ALA A 153 6.85 2.45 0.67
C ALA A 153 6.06 3.13 1.81
N VAL A 154 4.76 2.83 1.89
CA VAL A 154 3.88 3.36 2.94
C VAL A 154 3.93 2.47 4.16
N TYR A 155 4.23 3.07 5.29
CA TYR A 155 4.29 2.42 6.60
C TYR A 155 3.19 2.92 7.51
N LYS A 156 2.67 2.03 8.32
CA LYS A 156 1.71 2.31 9.37
C LYS A 156 2.34 2.00 10.72
N LYS A 157 2.20 2.94 11.67
CA LYS A 157 2.65 2.80 13.05
C LYS A 157 1.48 3.06 13.99
N LYS A 158 1.45 2.39 15.14
CA LYS A 158 0.44 2.65 16.19
C LYS A 158 1.12 2.79 17.55
N ASP A 159 1.07 3.99 18.10
CA ASP A 159 1.59 4.35 19.41
C ASP A 159 0.45 4.46 20.43
N LYS A 160 0.78 4.27 21.71
CA LYS A 160 -0.13 4.44 22.85
C LYS A 160 0.31 5.62 23.69
N TRP A 161 -0.66 6.41 24.18
CA TRP A 161 -0.37 7.50 25.09
C TRP A 161 -0.08 6.98 26.49
N ASN A 162 1.04 7.45 27.06
CA ASN A 162 1.41 7.16 28.44
C ASN A 162 1.07 8.39 29.30
N ASN A 163 0.04 8.25 30.13
CA ASN A 163 -0.41 9.31 31.02
C ASN A 163 0.62 9.70 32.09
N THR A 164 1.53 8.79 32.43
CA THR A 164 2.54 9.02 33.47
C THR A 164 3.72 9.83 32.93
N SER A 165 4.18 9.50 31.73
CA SER A 165 5.30 10.20 31.10
C SER A 165 4.87 11.42 30.29
N GLY A 166 3.58 11.56 29.97
CA GLY A 166 3.04 12.60 29.10
C GLY A 166 3.58 12.52 27.68
N ARG A 167 3.84 11.30 27.17
CA ARG A 167 4.43 11.06 25.84
C ARG A 167 3.76 9.89 25.14
N TRP A 168 3.93 9.85 23.82
CA TRP A 168 3.61 8.67 23.01
C TRP A 168 4.70 7.62 23.21
N ASP A 169 4.33 6.48 23.77
CA ASP A 169 5.25 5.38 23.96
C ASP A 169 5.52 4.69 22.62
N ASN A 170 6.78 4.32 22.43
CA ASN A 170 7.14 3.45 21.33
C ASN A 170 6.40 2.11 21.46
N PRO A 171 6.04 1.48 20.34
CA PRO A 171 5.40 0.19 20.37
C PRO A 171 6.22 -0.80 21.16
N THR A 172 5.59 -1.42 22.14
CA THR A 172 6.19 -2.53 22.88
C THR A 172 5.93 -3.81 22.10
N THR A 173 6.82 -4.78 22.23
CA THR A 173 6.62 -6.13 21.68
C THR A 173 5.56 -6.92 22.45
N ASP A 174 4.96 -6.32 23.48
CA ASP A 174 3.89 -6.93 24.23
C ASP A 174 2.58 -6.87 23.45
N ASN A 175 2.11 -8.03 22.98
CA ASN A 175 0.89 -8.21 22.17
C ASN A 175 -0.39 -7.72 22.87
N ASN A 176 -0.36 -7.43 24.17
CA ASN A 176 -1.49 -6.92 24.93
C ASN A 176 -1.74 -5.42 24.74
N ASP A 177 -0.77 -4.67 24.27
CA ASP A 177 -0.89 -3.21 24.16
C ASP A 177 -1.47 -2.73 22.82
N LYS A 178 -1.78 -3.63 21.90
CA LYS A 178 -2.33 -3.31 20.57
C LYS A 178 -1.52 -2.25 19.79
N THR A 179 -0.24 -2.12 20.12
CA THR A 179 0.70 -1.20 19.47
C THR A 179 1.60 -1.95 18.51
N TYR A 180 2.08 -1.27 17.49
CA TYR A 180 3.05 -1.83 16.55
C TYR A 180 3.91 -0.72 15.95
N ASP A 181 5.16 -1.06 15.68
CA ASP A 181 6.08 -0.19 14.97
C ASP A 181 5.82 -0.26 13.45
N ASP A 182 6.57 0.49 12.69
CA ASP A 182 6.43 0.68 11.25
C ASP A 182 6.18 -0.65 10.50
N GLN A 183 4.92 -0.94 10.26
CA GLN A 183 4.49 -2.06 9.43
C GLN A 183 4.35 -1.59 7.99
N LEU A 184 4.98 -2.30 7.08
CA LEU A 184 4.84 -2.06 5.65
C LEU A 184 3.38 -2.35 5.22
N VAL A 185 2.71 -1.35 4.67
CA VAL A 185 1.33 -1.47 4.15
C VAL A 185 1.34 -1.75 2.66
N VAL A 186 2.08 -0.94 1.92
CA VAL A 186 2.27 -1.10 0.48
C VAL A 186 3.65 -0.57 0.10
N ASP A 187 4.30 -1.23 -0.84
CA ASP A 187 5.51 -0.76 -1.49
C ASP A 187 5.22 -0.38 -2.94
N TYR A 188 6.10 0.40 -3.56
CA TYR A 188 5.93 0.89 -4.92
C TYR A 188 4.81 1.92 -5.07
N VAL A 189 4.87 2.98 -4.30
CA VAL A 189 3.99 4.15 -4.38
C VAL A 189 4.79 5.32 -4.94
N ASP A 190 4.23 6.02 -5.91
CA ASP A 190 4.86 7.19 -6.52
C ASP A 190 4.83 8.37 -5.54
N ASP A 191 3.66 8.65 -4.97
CA ASP A 191 3.48 9.68 -3.96
C ASP A 191 2.24 9.42 -3.10
N MET A 192 2.20 10.01 -1.89
CA MET A 192 1.03 10.01 -1.01
C MET A 192 0.75 11.44 -0.55
N ILE A 193 -0.32 12.03 -1.09
CA ILE A 193 -0.68 13.42 -0.83
C ILE A 193 -2.02 13.49 -0.11
N PHE A 194 -2.08 14.21 0.99
CA PHE A 194 -3.31 14.50 1.71
C PHE A 194 -3.73 15.94 1.48
N ASN A 195 -4.77 16.14 0.70
CA ASN A 195 -5.32 17.46 0.42
C ASN A 195 -6.62 17.68 1.19
N PRO A 196 -6.61 18.51 2.24
CA PRO A 196 -7.83 18.86 2.94
C PRO A 196 -8.71 19.79 2.09
N VAL A 197 -10.00 19.56 2.15
CA VAL A 197 -11.00 20.40 1.48
C VAL A 197 -11.99 20.96 2.51
N ASP A 198 -12.52 22.14 2.25
CA ASP A 198 -13.59 22.74 3.04
C ASP A 198 -14.96 22.11 2.71
N GLU A 199 -16.03 22.56 3.38
CA GLU A 199 -17.39 22.08 3.15
C GLU A 199 -17.90 22.33 1.71
N LYS A 200 -17.27 23.27 0.99
CA LYS A 200 -17.57 23.61 -0.40
C LYS A 200 -16.73 22.83 -1.40
N GLY A 201 -15.84 21.96 -0.91
CA GLY A 201 -14.90 21.20 -1.75
C GLY A 201 -13.70 22.02 -2.22
N MET A 202 -13.46 23.20 -1.65
CA MET A 202 -12.30 24.02 -1.98
C MET A 202 -11.09 23.53 -1.19
N LEU A 203 -9.95 23.43 -1.87
CA LEU A 203 -8.69 23.06 -1.23
C LEU A 203 -8.33 24.08 -0.13
N ILE A 204 -8.16 23.59 1.08
CA ILE A 204 -7.53 24.36 2.14
C ILE A 204 -6.03 24.23 1.93
N ASN A 205 -5.40 25.25 1.34
CA ASN A 205 -3.95 25.26 1.16
C ASN A 205 -3.30 25.70 2.48
N PRO A 206 -2.81 24.77 3.30
CA PRO A 206 -1.91 25.15 4.37
C PRO A 206 -0.62 25.68 3.76
N PRO A 207 0.04 26.68 4.38
CA PRO A 207 1.35 27.10 3.94
C PRO A 207 2.31 25.90 3.94
N PRO A 208 3.26 25.83 3.01
CA PRO A 208 4.27 24.77 2.97
C PRO A 208 4.94 24.67 4.35
N SER A 209 5.08 23.50 4.88
CA SER A 209 5.55 23.17 6.24
C SER A 209 4.58 23.46 7.40
N ALA A 210 3.33 23.82 7.14
CA ALA A 210 2.36 23.98 8.21
C ALA A 210 1.72 22.65 8.60
N THR A 211 1.67 22.43 9.89
CA THR A 211 0.87 21.39 10.50
C THR A 211 -0.59 21.85 10.56
N VAL A 212 -1.48 21.15 9.90
CA VAL A 212 -2.91 21.50 9.87
C VAL A 212 -3.70 20.57 10.76
N SER A 213 -4.41 21.18 11.72
CA SER A 213 -5.28 20.49 12.66
C SER A 213 -6.72 20.49 12.15
N TYR A 214 -7.32 19.30 12.05
CA TYR A 214 -8.73 19.15 11.69
C TYR A 214 -9.50 18.58 12.87
N THR A 215 -10.54 19.30 13.29
CA THR A 215 -11.47 18.85 14.34
C THR A 215 -12.68 18.12 13.78
N HIS A 216 -13.02 18.35 12.51
CA HIS A 216 -14.10 17.69 11.79
C HIS A 216 -13.68 17.41 10.36
N LEU A 217 -13.90 16.19 9.90
CA LEU A 217 -13.68 15.76 8.52
C LEU A 217 -15.02 15.34 7.92
N THR A 218 -15.53 16.12 6.98
CA THR A 218 -16.60 15.64 6.10
C THR A 218 -15.97 14.90 4.95
N LEU A 219 -16.15 13.58 4.94
CA LEU A 219 -15.71 12.76 3.80
C LEU A 219 -16.68 12.94 2.64
N PRO A 220 -16.20 13.17 1.41
CA PRO A 220 -17.08 13.14 0.24
C PRO A 220 -17.73 11.76 0.15
N THR A 221 -19.05 11.73 0.12
CA THR A 221 -19.87 10.51 0.06
C THR A 221 -19.97 9.91 -1.33
N THR A 222 -19.38 10.53 -2.33
CA THR A 222 -19.42 10.03 -3.72
C THR A 222 -18.15 9.26 -4.05
N PRO A 223 -18.25 7.95 -4.34
CA PRO A 223 -17.15 7.23 -4.95
C PRO A 223 -16.95 7.78 -6.38
N TYR A 224 -15.77 8.26 -6.68
CA TYR A 224 -15.39 8.46 -8.08
C TYR A 224 -15.27 7.06 -8.72
N VAL A 225 -16.17 6.82 -9.67
CA VAL A 225 -16.13 5.67 -10.58
C VAL A 225 -15.06 5.90 -11.63
#